data_72deb1fa3cfdf47d96c6b6ca81c5fb53
#
_entry.id   72deb1fa3cfdf47d96c6b6ca81c5fb53
#
_cell.length_a   1.000
_cell.length_b   1.000
_cell.length_c   1.000
_cell.angle_alpha   90.00
_cell.angle_beta   90.00
_cell.angle_gamma   90.00
#
_symmetry.space_group_name_H-M   'P 1'
#
loop_
_entity.id
_entity.type
_entity.pdbx_description
1 polymer ?
#
loop_
_entity_poly.entity_id
_entity_poly.type
_entity_poly.pdbx_seq_one_letter_code
_entity_poly.pdbx_strand_id
1 'polypeptide(L)'
;MKIHASGEDYLEAVLVLQKNHGAVHSIDVARRVGVSKASVSYAVSALREGGFLTVDSDYVLHLTETGRNVAEKIYERHQFFTEQFIAAGVDPEIAERDACRIEHAISQDTFEKIRDAHK
;
A
#
# COMPACT_ATOMS: atom_id res chain seq x y z
N MET A 1 -16.80 3.58 -2.81
CA MET A 1 -16.59 2.14 -2.62
C MET A 1 -15.62 1.92 -1.46
N LYS A 2 -15.97 0.99 -0.58
CA LYS A 2 -15.08 0.65 0.52
C LYS A 2 -13.95 -0.22 0.01
N ILE A 3 -12.70 0.18 0.29
CA ILE A 3 -11.53 -0.58 -0.12
C ILE A 3 -11.11 -1.54 1.01
N HIS A 4 -10.74 -2.76 0.64
CA HIS A 4 -10.28 -3.78 1.59
C HIS A 4 -8.77 -3.70 1.79
N ALA A 5 -8.26 -4.35 2.85
CA ALA A 5 -6.85 -4.38 3.17
C ALA A 5 -5.97 -4.83 1.99
N SER A 6 -6.41 -5.86 1.26
CA SER A 6 -5.66 -6.32 0.09
C SER A 6 -5.59 -5.26 -1.02
N GLY A 7 -6.67 -4.51 -1.23
CA GLY A 7 -6.69 -3.42 -2.19
C GLY A 7 -5.72 -2.30 -1.78
N GLU A 8 -5.68 -2.00 -0.49
CA GLU A 8 -4.73 -1.03 0.04
C GLU A 8 -3.29 -1.47 -0.17
N ASP A 9 -2.99 -2.75 0.03
CA ASP A 9 -1.66 -3.31 -0.23
C ASP A 9 -1.25 -3.16 -1.71
N TYR A 10 -2.18 -3.40 -2.64
CA TYR A 10 -1.90 -3.23 -4.06
C TYR A 10 -1.62 -1.77 -4.41
N LEU A 11 -2.41 -0.84 -3.88
CA LEU A 11 -2.19 0.59 -4.13
C LEU A 11 -0.86 1.06 -3.55
N GLU A 12 -0.51 0.61 -2.36
CA GLU A 12 0.78 0.91 -1.75
C GLU A 12 1.92 0.35 -2.60
N ALA A 13 1.78 -0.88 -3.10
CA ALA A 13 2.79 -1.49 -3.96
C ALA A 13 3.02 -0.67 -5.23
N VAL A 14 1.94 -0.18 -5.86
CA VAL A 14 2.06 0.68 -7.04
C VAL A 14 2.81 1.96 -6.68
N LEU A 15 2.48 2.59 -5.57
CA LEU A 15 3.14 3.83 -5.13
C LEU A 15 4.64 3.62 -4.92
N VAL A 16 5.02 2.58 -4.18
CA VAL A 16 6.43 2.28 -3.87
C VAL A 16 7.20 1.95 -5.14
N LEU A 17 6.61 1.13 -6.02
CA LEU A 17 7.26 0.76 -7.28
C LEU A 17 7.44 1.96 -8.19
N GLN A 18 6.48 2.88 -8.26
CA GLN A 18 6.63 4.11 -9.03
C GLN A 18 7.80 4.96 -8.53
N LYS A 19 7.95 5.06 -7.22
CA LYS A 19 9.05 5.82 -6.61
C LYS A 19 10.41 5.21 -6.93
N ASN A 20 10.49 3.88 -6.99
CA ASN A 20 11.76 3.17 -7.15
C ASN A 20 12.12 2.89 -8.61
N HIS A 21 11.14 2.65 -9.47
CA HIS A 21 11.37 2.13 -10.82
C HIS A 21 10.68 2.91 -11.95
N GLY A 22 9.79 3.82 -11.63
CA GLY A 22 9.03 4.58 -12.63
C GLY A 22 7.78 3.85 -13.11
N ALA A 23 7.79 3.35 -14.36
CA ALA A 23 6.61 2.68 -14.93
C ALA A 23 6.34 1.34 -14.22
N VAL A 24 5.08 1.13 -13.82
CA VAL A 24 4.67 -0.07 -13.07
C VAL A 24 3.65 -0.86 -13.88
N HIS A 25 3.88 -2.16 -14.01
CA HIS A 25 2.97 -3.09 -14.67
C HIS A 25 2.40 -4.08 -13.63
N SER A 26 1.32 -4.75 -13.98
CA SER A 26 0.69 -5.73 -13.08
C SER A 26 1.66 -6.81 -12.60
N ILE A 27 2.57 -7.25 -13.47
CA ILE A 27 3.57 -8.27 -13.10
C ILE A 27 4.50 -7.78 -11.98
N ASP A 28 4.83 -6.49 -11.98
CA ASP A 28 5.69 -5.91 -10.95
C ASP A 28 4.99 -5.93 -9.59
N VAL A 29 3.69 -5.62 -9.59
CA VAL A 29 2.87 -5.68 -8.38
C VAL A 29 2.75 -7.12 -7.88
N ALA A 30 2.52 -8.06 -8.79
CA ALA A 30 2.43 -9.49 -8.44
C ALA A 30 3.69 -9.98 -7.73
N ARG A 31 4.85 -9.60 -8.23
CA ARG A 31 6.15 -9.98 -7.64
C ARG A 31 6.34 -9.36 -6.27
N ARG A 32 6.02 -8.08 -6.14
CA ARG A 32 6.21 -7.37 -4.86
C ARG A 32 5.28 -7.89 -3.77
N VAL A 33 4.01 -8.10 -4.10
CA VAL A 33 3.00 -8.55 -3.12
C VAL A 33 3.09 -10.06 -2.87
N GLY A 34 3.66 -10.79 -3.82
CA GLY A 34 3.82 -12.24 -3.69
C GLY A 34 2.56 -13.02 -4.00
N VAL A 35 1.81 -12.59 -5.03
CA VAL A 35 0.56 -13.22 -5.45
C VAL A 35 0.62 -13.60 -6.92
N SER A 36 -0.37 -14.38 -7.38
CA SER A 36 -0.45 -14.83 -8.77
C SER A 36 -0.85 -13.69 -9.70
N LYS A 37 -0.54 -13.85 -10.99
CA LYS A 37 -0.98 -12.90 -12.02
C LYS A 37 -2.50 -12.79 -12.06
N ALA A 38 -3.21 -13.91 -11.88
CA ALA A 38 -4.68 -13.92 -11.88
C ALA A 38 -5.23 -13.08 -10.75
N SER A 39 -4.66 -13.20 -9.54
CA SER A 39 -5.07 -12.40 -8.39
C SER A 39 -4.85 -10.91 -8.62
N VAL A 40 -3.70 -10.53 -9.19
CA VAL A 40 -3.39 -9.14 -9.49
C VAL A 40 -4.32 -8.60 -10.56
N SER A 41 -4.57 -9.37 -11.62
CA SER A 41 -5.46 -8.93 -12.71
C SER A 41 -6.87 -8.65 -12.18
N TYR A 42 -7.36 -9.52 -11.31
CA TYR A 42 -8.66 -9.33 -10.67
C TYR A 42 -8.67 -8.05 -9.80
N ALA A 43 -7.64 -7.89 -8.98
CA ALA A 43 -7.52 -6.73 -8.08
C ALA A 43 -7.40 -5.42 -8.88
N VAL A 44 -6.59 -5.41 -9.93
CA VAL A 44 -6.42 -4.22 -10.79
C VAL A 44 -7.74 -3.84 -11.43
N SER A 45 -8.51 -4.81 -11.94
CA SER A 45 -9.83 -4.54 -12.52
C SER A 45 -10.78 -3.93 -11.48
N ALA A 46 -10.81 -4.48 -10.27
CA ALA A 46 -11.67 -3.98 -9.20
C ALA A 46 -11.28 -2.56 -8.77
N LEU A 47 -9.99 -2.31 -8.64
CA LEU A 47 -9.48 -0.98 -8.24
C LEU A 47 -9.71 0.06 -9.34
N ARG A 48 -9.62 -0.36 -10.60
CA ARG A 48 -9.90 0.49 -11.75
C ARG A 48 -11.38 0.87 -11.79
N GLU A 49 -12.28 -0.08 -11.58
CA GLU A 49 -13.72 0.19 -11.51
C GLU A 49 -14.05 1.11 -10.34
N GLY A 50 -13.35 0.96 -9.22
CA GLY A 50 -13.55 1.79 -8.04
C GLY A 50 -12.98 3.20 -8.15
N GLY A 51 -12.24 3.50 -9.23
CA GLY A 51 -11.67 4.83 -9.43
C GLY A 51 -10.34 5.06 -8.71
N PHE A 52 -9.64 4.00 -8.31
CA PHE A 52 -8.35 4.09 -7.62
C PHE A 52 -7.15 3.99 -8.56
N LEU A 53 -7.33 3.34 -9.71
CA LEU A 53 -6.27 3.14 -10.71
C LEU A 53 -6.79 3.42 -12.10
N THR A 54 -5.85 3.77 -13.00
CA THR A 54 -6.07 3.73 -14.45
C THR A 54 -4.97 2.88 -15.07
N VAL A 55 -5.23 2.38 -16.26
CA VAL A 55 -4.27 1.59 -17.03
C VAL A 55 -4.17 2.22 -18.42
N ASP A 56 -2.97 2.59 -18.85
CA ASP A 56 -2.79 3.23 -20.15
C ASP A 56 -2.65 2.19 -21.28
N SER A 57 -2.43 2.67 -22.51
CA SER A 57 -2.33 1.80 -23.69
C SER A 57 -1.12 0.88 -23.66
N ASP A 58 -0.11 1.18 -22.85
CA ASP A 58 1.08 0.34 -22.67
C ASP A 58 0.98 -0.54 -21.43
N TYR A 59 -0.23 -0.66 -20.87
CA TYR A 59 -0.51 -1.46 -19.67
C TYR A 59 0.22 -0.96 -18.40
N VAL A 60 0.62 0.31 -18.41
CA VAL A 60 1.22 0.92 -17.22
C VAL A 60 0.11 1.35 -16.25
N LEU A 61 0.29 1.00 -14.99
CA LEU A 61 -0.65 1.34 -13.93
C LEU A 61 -0.37 2.75 -13.40
N HIS A 62 -1.42 3.54 -13.26
CA HIS A 62 -1.34 4.88 -12.70
C HIS A 62 -2.32 5.02 -11.55
N LEU A 63 -1.86 5.62 -10.46
CA LEU A 63 -2.75 5.96 -9.34
C LEU A 63 -3.56 7.19 -9.71
N THR A 64 -4.87 7.12 -9.47
CA THR A 64 -5.70 8.34 -9.52
C THR A 64 -5.40 9.16 -8.27
N GLU A 65 -5.95 10.37 -8.18
CA GLU A 65 -5.82 11.17 -6.97
C GLU A 65 -6.36 10.41 -5.74
N THR A 66 -7.52 9.77 -5.89
CA THR A 66 -8.12 8.95 -4.84
C THR A 66 -7.22 7.78 -4.45
N GLY A 67 -6.70 7.06 -5.44
CA GLY A 67 -5.80 5.93 -5.21
C GLY A 67 -4.50 6.35 -4.53
N ARG A 68 -3.93 7.47 -4.95
CA ARG A 68 -2.71 8.02 -4.34
C ARG A 68 -2.93 8.40 -2.88
N ASN A 69 -4.07 9.03 -2.57
CA ASN A 69 -4.39 9.40 -1.19
C ASN A 69 -4.44 8.17 -0.28
N VAL A 70 -5.06 7.09 -0.75
CA VAL A 70 -5.12 5.83 0.00
C VAL A 70 -3.72 5.24 0.16
N ALA A 71 -2.97 5.16 -0.93
CA ALA A 71 -1.62 4.57 -0.91
C ALA A 71 -0.67 5.33 0.02
N GLU A 72 -0.70 6.66 -0.02
CA GLU A 72 0.16 7.49 0.81
C GLU A 72 -0.15 7.35 2.30
N LYS A 73 -1.43 7.27 2.66
CA LYS A 73 -1.83 7.06 4.05
C LYS A 73 -1.35 5.72 4.57
N ILE A 74 -1.49 4.66 3.78
CA ILE A 74 -1.04 3.33 4.17
C ILE A 74 0.49 3.30 4.27
N TYR A 75 1.18 3.91 3.32
CA TYR A 75 2.63 3.98 3.33
C TYR A 75 3.16 4.71 4.57
N GLU A 76 2.54 5.83 4.94
CA GLU A 76 2.89 6.57 6.16
C GLU A 76 2.73 5.70 7.40
N ARG A 77 1.61 4.96 7.50
CA ARG A 77 1.37 4.05 8.62
C ARG A 77 2.42 2.94 8.67
N HIS A 78 2.72 2.37 7.51
CA HIS A 78 3.70 1.29 7.42
C HIS A 78 5.06 1.75 7.93
N GLN A 79 5.54 2.90 7.48
CA GLN A 79 6.82 3.44 7.91
C GLN A 79 6.83 3.76 9.40
N PHE A 80 5.78 4.40 9.90
CA PHE A 80 5.69 4.78 11.30
C PHE A 80 5.76 3.55 12.21
N PHE A 81 4.93 2.55 11.97
CA PHE A 81 4.89 1.37 12.83
C PHE A 81 6.15 0.54 12.71
N THR A 82 6.71 0.40 11.51
CA THR A 82 7.99 -0.30 11.33
C THR A 82 9.08 0.35 12.18
N GLU A 83 9.20 1.66 12.13
CA GLU A 83 10.20 2.40 12.91
C GLU A 83 9.97 2.26 14.42
N GLN A 84 8.71 2.35 14.86
CA GLN A 84 8.38 2.21 16.28
C GLN A 84 8.72 0.82 16.81
N PHE A 85 8.42 -0.21 16.04
CA PHE A 85 8.71 -1.59 16.43
C PHE A 85 10.21 -1.85 16.51
N ILE A 86 10.96 -1.36 15.52
CA ILE A 86 12.42 -1.48 15.52
C ILE A 86 13.02 -0.74 16.73
N ALA A 87 12.54 0.47 17.02
CA ALA A 87 12.98 1.24 18.15
C ALA A 87 12.69 0.53 19.49
N ALA A 88 11.64 -0.27 19.56
CA ALA A 88 11.29 -1.06 20.72
C ALA A 88 12.10 -2.36 20.84
N GLY A 89 12.95 -2.66 19.86
CA GLY A 89 13.81 -3.85 19.88
C GLY A 89 13.30 -5.02 19.04
N VAL A 90 12.26 -4.80 18.25
CA VAL A 90 11.72 -5.85 17.38
C VAL A 90 12.65 -6.01 16.17
N ASP A 91 12.91 -7.27 15.77
CA ASP A 91 13.71 -7.58 14.59
C ASP A 91 13.11 -6.90 13.35
N PRO A 92 13.94 -6.27 12.48
CA PRO A 92 13.42 -5.52 11.32
C PRO A 92 12.45 -6.29 10.41
N GLU A 93 12.72 -7.57 10.17
CA GLU A 93 11.81 -8.36 9.32
C GLU A 93 10.46 -8.59 9.99
N ILE A 94 10.47 -8.85 11.29
CA ILE A 94 9.24 -9.02 12.07
C ILE A 94 8.50 -7.69 12.18
N ALA A 95 9.23 -6.60 12.42
CA ALA A 95 8.66 -5.26 12.51
C ALA A 95 7.89 -4.90 11.24
N GLU A 96 8.51 -5.15 10.09
CA GLU A 96 7.88 -4.85 8.79
C GLU A 96 6.64 -5.70 8.57
N ARG A 97 6.69 -6.98 8.91
CA ARG A 97 5.56 -7.90 8.77
C ARG A 97 4.39 -7.48 9.66
N ASP A 98 4.67 -7.13 10.91
CA ASP A 98 3.63 -6.71 11.85
C ASP A 98 3.06 -5.36 11.45
N ALA A 99 3.88 -4.43 10.96
CA ALA A 99 3.42 -3.15 10.45
C ALA A 99 2.44 -3.34 9.29
N CYS A 100 2.74 -4.26 8.37
CA CYS A 100 1.86 -4.59 7.25
C CYS A 100 0.47 -5.03 7.70
N ARG A 101 0.37 -5.67 8.86
CA ARG A 101 -0.91 -6.12 9.39
C ARG A 101 -1.67 -5.01 10.10
N ILE A 102 -0.99 -4.27 10.97
CA ILE A 102 -1.63 -3.26 11.82
C ILE A 102 -2.05 -2.02 11.04
N GLU A 103 -1.36 -1.70 9.95
CA GLU A 103 -1.62 -0.47 9.19
C GLU A 103 -3.03 -0.38 8.62
N HIS A 104 -3.70 -1.52 8.44
CA HIS A 104 -5.06 -1.58 7.92
C HIS A 104 -6.11 -1.63 9.03
N ALA A 105 -5.71 -1.81 10.27
CA ALA A 105 -6.62 -2.14 11.36
C ALA A 105 -7.07 -0.94 12.18
N ILE A 106 -6.38 0.18 12.11
CA ILE A 106 -6.69 1.35 12.96
C ILE A 106 -7.33 2.48 12.15
N SER A 107 -8.10 3.31 12.82
CA SER A 107 -8.69 4.49 12.19
C SER A 107 -7.64 5.56 11.94
N GLN A 108 -7.92 6.46 11.01
CA GLN A 108 -7.03 7.59 10.72
C GLN A 108 -6.90 8.50 11.95
N ASP A 109 -7.99 8.71 12.67
CA ASP A 109 -7.98 9.53 13.88
C ASP A 109 -7.02 8.96 14.95
N THR A 110 -7.12 7.65 15.21
CA THR A 110 -6.23 7.00 16.17
C THR A 110 -4.76 7.07 15.71
N PHE A 111 -4.53 6.81 14.43
CA PHE A 111 -3.17 6.86 13.88
C PHE A 111 -2.58 8.27 14.04
N GLU A 112 -3.32 9.31 13.67
CA GLU A 112 -2.83 10.69 13.77
C GLU A 112 -2.47 11.06 15.20
N LYS A 113 -3.26 10.64 16.16
CA LYS A 113 -3.00 10.92 17.59
C LYS A 113 -1.72 10.22 18.07
N ILE A 114 -1.54 8.97 17.68
CA ILE A 114 -0.32 8.23 18.04
C ILE A 114 0.90 8.86 17.37
N ARG A 115 0.80 9.18 16.08
CA ARG A 115 1.88 9.83 15.34
C ARG A 115 2.27 11.15 15.98
N ASP A 116 1.30 11.99 16.29
CA ASP A 116 1.55 13.33 16.81
C ASP A 116 2.08 13.29 18.25
N ALA A 117 1.74 12.27 19.02
CA ALA A 117 2.28 12.07 20.36
C ALA A 117 3.77 11.71 20.34
N HIS A 118 4.31 11.28 19.20
CA HIS A 118 5.71 10.90 19.03
C HIS A 118 6.57 11.98 18.38
N LYS A 119 6.01 13.16 18.17
CA LYS A 119 6.77 14.29 17.63
C LYS A 119 7.50 15.08 18.70
#